data_a24b1272f3bd4c9da7b0e6f568cab85b
#
_entry.id   a24b1272f3bd4c9da7b0e6f568cab85b
#
_cell.length_a   1.000
_cell.length_b   1.000
_cell.length_c   1.000
_cell.angle_alpha   90.00
_cell.angle_beta   90.00
_cell.angle_gamma   90.00
#
_symmetry.space_group_name_H-M   'P 1'
#
loop_
_entity.id
_entity.type
_entity.pdbx_description
1 polymer ?
#
loop_
_entity_poly.entity_id
_entity_poly.type
_entity_poly.pdbx_seq_one_letter_code
_entity_poly.pdbx_strand_id
1 'polypeptide(L)'
;MDTWNLLLQGFATAGTPINLLWALLGCTIGTAIGVLPGIGPATAVAMLLPITVKVEPTASMIFFAGIYYGAMYGGSTTSILLNTPGEAGSMVTAMEGNKMAKNGRAGAALATAAIGSFVAGTIATVLVTVFAPIVAEYAVRLGPPEYFMLMVLAFTTVSAVLGASALRGLTALFIGLALGLVGMDQLTGVARYTGGVPELMDGLEVVLIAVGLFAVGEALYNVLYEGKTAETQNKLSKVHMTKEEWKRSIPAWLRATFIGFPFGTIPAGGSEIPTFLSYATEKKLSKHKEEFGTTGAIEGVAGPEAANNSAITATLIPLLTLGIPTSNTAAILLGAFQNYGIQPGPQLFDTNANLVWALIASLYIGNVMLLILNLPLVGLWVKLLKIPKPQLYAGILIFATVGVYGMRQSAFDLVLLYGIGLLGVVMRRFDFPTAPVVVGMILGPLAEAQMRNALSIGEGKWSIFLERPLSLGLMVVILLILIVPRILRARRESN
;
A
#
# COMPACT_ATOMS: atom_id res chain seq x y z
N MET A 1 4.41 -15.39 -25.50
CA MET A 1 5.37 -16.28 -24.78
C MET A 1 4.62 -16.97 -23.65
N ASP A 2 4.98 -18.20 -23.30
CA ASP A 2 4.37 -18.90 -22.17
C ASP A 2 4.70 -18.17 -20.86
N THR A 3 3.73 -18.00 -19.98
CA THR A 3 3.85 -17.33 -18.67
C THR A 3 5.05 -17.86 -17.86
N TRP A 4 5.30 -19.16 -17.92
CA TRP A 4 6.40 -19.78 -17.21
C TRP A 4 7.79 -19.39 -17.75
N ASN A 5 7.92 -19.24 -19.07
CA ASN A 5 9.15 -18.78 -19.68
C ASN A 5 9.45 -17.31 -19.32
N LEU A 6 8.41 -16.47 -19.28
CA LEU A 6 8.52 -15.08 -18.87
C LEU A 6 8.90 -14.96 -17.38
N LEU A 7 8.33 -15.81 -16.52
CA LEU A 7 8.70 -15.88 -15.11
C LEU A 7 10.15 -16.31 -14.92
N LEU A 8 10.63 -17.32 -15.68
CA LEU A 8 12.03 -17.76 -15.63
C LEU A 8 12.99 -16.63 -16.07
N GLN A 9 12.64 -15.88 -17.10
CA GLN A 9 13.40 -14.68 -17.49
C GLN A 9 13.36 -13.62 -16.38
N GLY A 10 12.21 -13.44 -15.74
CA GLY A 10 12.07 -12.58 -14.56
C GLY A 10 13.02 -13.00 -13.43
N PHE A 11 13.12 -14.30 -13.13
CA PHE A 11 14.08 -14.80 -12.14
C PHE A 11 15.54 -14.58 -12.58
N ALA A 12 15.86 -14.73 -13.86
CA ALA A 12 17.20 -14.43 -14.35
C ALA A 12 17.57 -12.95 -14.17
N THR A 13 16.62 -12.03 -14.42
CA THR A 13 16.80 -10.58 -14.20
C THR A 13 16.85 -10.23 -12.71
N ALA A 14 15.88 -10.68 -11.91
CA ALA A 14 15.83 -10.41 -10.48
C ALA A 14 17.00 -11.05 -9.71
N GLY A 15 17.51 -12.18 -10.21
CA GLY A 15 18.64 -12.92 -9.65
C GLY A 15 20.02 -12.33 -9.98
N THR A 16 20.11 -11.26 -10.76
CA THR A 16 21.39 -10.59 -10.98
C THR A 16 21.92 -10.00 -9.67
N PRO A 17 23.27 -9.97 -9.46
CA PRO A 17 23.83 -9.49 -8.19
C PRO A 17 23.35 -8.10 -7.78
N ILE A 18 23.17 -7.20 -8.74
CA ILE A 18 22.72 -5.83 -8.49
C ILE A 18 21.24 -5.81 -8.04
N ASN A 19 20.37 -6.58 -8.67
CA ASN A 19 18.95 -6.65 -8.31
C ASN A 19 18.75 -7.39 -6.98
N LEU A 20 19.53 -8.43 -6.69
CA LEU A 20 19.56 -9.08 -5.38
C LEU A 20 20.01 -8.12 -4.28
N LEU A 21 21.00 -7.26 -4.55
CA LEU A 21 21.42 -6.24 -3.61
C LEU A 21 20.29 -5.24 -3.33
N TRP A 22 19.60 -4.75 -4.37
CA TRP A 22 18.46 -3.84 -4.20
C TRP A 22 17.28 -4.51 -3.49
N ALA A 23 16.99 -5.78 -3.77
CA ALA A 23 16.00 -6.56 -3.05
C ALA A 23 16.35 -6.68 -1.57
N LEU A 24 17.60 -7.03 -1.24
CA LEU A 24 18.06 -7.17 0.13
C LEU A 24 18.03 -5.81 0.87
N LEU A 25 18.49 -4.73 0.25
CA LEU A 25 18.40 -3.39 0.81
C LEU A 25 16.95 -2.98 1.05
N GLY A 26 16.06 -3.22 0.08
CA GLY A 26 14.63 -2.94 0.22
C GLY A 26 14.00 -3.71 1.38
N CYS A 27 14.19 -5.02 1.43
CA CYS A 27 13.68 -5.87 2.51
C CYS A 27 14.23 -5.46 3.88
N THR A 28 15.53 -5.13 3.96
CA THR A 28 16.19 -4.74 5.22
C THR A 28 15.69 -3.39 5.72
N ILE A 29 15.69 -2.37 4.83
CA ILE A 29 15.23 -1.02 5.17
C ILE A 29 13.72 -1.05 5.45
N GLY A 30 12.94 -1.76 4.64
CA GLY A 30 11.51 -1.94 4.87
C GLY A 30 11.22 -2.55 6.23
N THR A 31 11.88 -3.66 6.58
CA THR A 31 11.74 -4.29 7.90
C THR A 31 12.15 -3.33 9.02
N ALA A 32 13.28 -2.62 8.87
CA ALA A 32 13.75 -1.65 9.86
C ALA A 32 12.72 -0.55 10.11
N ILE A 33 12.14 0.01 9.04
CA ILE A 33 11.13 1.07 9.12
C ILE A 33 9.81 0.52 9.69
N GLY A 34 9.36 -0.65 9.24
CA GLY A 34 8.14 -1.29 9.75
C GLY A 34 8.18 -1.58 11.25
N VAL A 35 9.37 -1.87 11.78
CA VAL A 35 9.57 -2.04 13.24
C VAL A 35 9.47 -0.72 14.00
N LEU A 36 9.61 0.43 13.33
CA LEU A 36 9.56 1.73 13.99
C LEU A 36 8.11 2.22 14.09
N PRO A 37 7.57 2.45 15.32
CA PRO A 37 6.19 2.87 15.50
C PRO A 37 5.88 4.19 14.80
N GLY A 38 4.75 4.27 14.13
CA GLY A 38 4.28 5.49 13.48
C GLY A 38 4.89 5.77 12.11
N ILE A 39 5.64 4.82 11.51
CA ILE A 39 6.14 4.93 10.15
C ILE A 39 5.60 3.78 9.32
N GLY A 40 4.60 4.05 8.50
CA GLY A 40 4.03 3.04 7.61
C GLY A 40 4.85 2.83 6.33
N PRO A 41 4.56 1.76 5.56
CA PRO A 41 5.24 1.46 4.30
C PRO A 41 5.09 2.57 3.26
N ALA A 42 3.97 3.28 3.25
CA ALA A 42 3.75 4.43 2.38
C ALA A 42 4.78 5.54 2.63
N THR A 43 5.00 5.88 3.91
CA THR A 43 6.01 6.86 4.33
C THR A 43 7.42 6.40 3.92
N ALA A 44 7.72 5.10 4.11
CA ALA A 44 9.02 4.53 3.76
C ALA A 44 9.31 4.64 2.26
N VAL A 45 8.37 4.22 1.42
CA VAL A 45 8.52 4.30 -0.05
C VAL A 45 8.60 5.75 -0.48
N ALA A 46 7.71 6.63 0.00
CA ALA A 46 7.72 8.05 -0.35
C ALA A 46 9.06 8.71 -0.04
N MET A 47 9.58 8.53 1.18
CA MET A 47 10.84 9.13 1.63
C MET A 47 12.06 8.69 0.78
N LEU A 48 12.06 7.43 0.34
CA LEU A 48 13.21 6.86 -0.39
C LEU A 48 13.08 6.98 -1.91
N LEU A 49 11.88 7.33 -2.41
CA LEU A 49 11.63 7.44 -3.85
C LEU A 49 12.53 8.49 -4.53
N PRO A 50 12.74 9.70 -3.96
CA PRO A 50 13.64 10.67 -4.59
C PRO A 50 15.08 10.19 -4.75
N ILE A 51 15.56 9.30 -3.87
CA ILE A 51 16.94 8.81 -3.88
C ILE A 51 17.15 7.83 -5.04
N THR A 52 16.09 7.17 -5.51
CA THR A 52 16.18 6.15 -6.55
C THR A 52 16.05 6.71 -7.98
N VAL A 53 15.77 7.98 -8.17
CA VAL A 53 15.53 8.59 -9.49
C VAL A 53 16.63 8.30 -10.54
N LYS A 54 17.88 8.11 -10.08
CA LYS A 54 19.03 7.78 -10.94
C LYS A 54 19.33 6.29 -11.01
N VAL A 55 18.54 5.45 -10.34
CA VAL A 55 18.69 4.00 -10.34
C VAL A 55 17.89 3.43 -11.51
N GLU A 56 18.34 2.30 -12.06
CA GLU A 56 17.64 1.61 -13.14
C GLU A 56 16.20 1.23 -12.68
N PRO A 57 15.18 1.43 -13.53
CA PRO A 57 13.78 1.27 -13.15
C PRO A 57 13.44 -0.10 -12.53
N THR A 58 13.96 -1.20 -13.10
CA THR A 58 13.69 -2.55 -12.59
C THR A 58 14.26 -2.73 -11.18
N ALA A 59 15.50 -2.30 -10.96
CA ALA A 59 16.15 -2.34 -9.66
C ALA A 59 15.40 -1.50 -8.62
N SER A 60 14.91 -0.34 -9.01
CA SER A 60 14.13 0.56 -8.16
C SER A 60 12.77 -0.05 -7.78
N MET A 61 12.08 -0.67 -8.73
CA MET A 61 10.79 -1.33 -8.44
C MET A 61 10.98 -2.55 -7.52
N ILE A 62 12.04 -3.32 -7.72
CA ILE A 62 12.44 -4.42 -6.82
C ILE A 62 12.73 -3.89 -5.41
N PHE A 63 13.46 -2.79 -5.31
CA PHE A 63 13.75 -2.14 -4.03
C PHE A 63 12.50 -1.69 -3.31
N PHE A 64 11.57 -1.00 -4.00
CA PHE A 64 10.31 -0.55 -3.41
C PHE A 64 9.39 -1.68 -3.02
N ALA A 65 9.31 -2.74 -3.82
CA ALA A 65 8.59 -3.96 -3.44
C ALA A 65 9.18 -4.56 -2.16
N GLY A 66 10.50 -4.63 -2.05
CA GLY A 66 11.20 -5.06 -0.85
C GLY A 66 10.87 -4.20 0.36
N ILE A 67 10.83 -2.85 0.21
CA ILE A 67 10.43 -1.93 1.28
C ILE A 67 8.98 -2.18 1.70
N TYR A 68 8.07 -2.29 0.74
CA TYR A 68 6.65 -2.51 1.02
C TYR A 68 6.43 -3.78 1.83
N TYR A 69 6.95 -4.91 1.34
CA TYR A 69 6.84 -6.19 2.03
C TYR A 69 7.59 -6.19 3.37
N GLY A 70 8.81 -5.63 3.40
CA GLY A 70 9.61 -5.55 4.61
C GLY A 70 8.91 -4.76 5.73
N ALA A 71 8.27 -3.64 5.38
CA ALA A 71 7.54 -2.83 6.35
C ALA A 71 6.33 -3.58 6.94
N MET A 72 5.66 -4.42 6.13
CA MET A 72 4.57 -5.26 6.62
C MET A 72 5.05 -6.29 7.65
N TYR A 73 6.15 -6.99 7.34
CA TYR A 73 6.75 -7.92 8.30
C TYR A 73 7.23 -7.21 9.58
N GLY A 74 7.87 -6.05 9.44
CA GLY A 74 8.36 -5.27 10.58
C GLY A 74 7.23 -4.78 11.49
N GLY A 75 6.10 -4.39 10.93
CA GLY A 75 4.91 -3.90 11.64
C GLY A 75 4.33 -4.90 12.62
N SER A 76 4.40 -6.19 12.33
CA SER A 76 3.99 -7.27 13.24
C SER A 76 4.83 -7.29 14.53
N THR A 77 6.12 -7.00 14.43
CA THR A 77 7.02 -6.97 15.59
C THR A 77 6.60 -5.91 16.61
N THR A 78 6.27 -4.71 16.14
CA THR A 78 5.82 -3.60 17.00
C THR A 78 4.43 -3.88 17.56
N SER A 79 3.53 -4.41 16.75
CA SER A 79 2.18 -4.81 17.17
C SER A 79 2.23 -5.82 18.32
N ILE A 80 3.07 -6.83 18.21
CA ILE A 80 3.21 -7.91 19.21
C ILE A 80 3.93 -7.40 20.45
N LEU A 81 5.05 -6.71 20.33
CA LEU A 81 5.90 -6.36 21.46
C LEU A 81 5.49 -5.09 22.20
N LEU A 82 4.95 -4.10 21.48
CA LEU A 82 4.61 -2.77 22.04
C LEU A 82 3.12 -2.50 22.10
N ASN A 83 2.27 -3.34 21.47
CA ASN A 83 0.85 -3.05 21.26
C ASN A 83 0.61 -1.77 20.44
N THR A 84 1.58 -1.41 19.61
CA THR A 84 1.53 -0.26 18.74
C THR A 84 1.60 -0.75 17.30
N PRO A 85 0.50 -0.72 16.55
CA PRO A 85 0.50 -1.19 15.17
C PRO A 85 1.46 -0.35 14.31
N GLY A 86 2.33 -1.00 13.53
CA GLY A 86 3.19 -0.33 12.56
C GLY A 86 2.38 0.19 11.37
N GLU A 87 1.23 -0.46 11.10
CA GLU A 87 0.30 -0.10 10.03
C GLU A 87 -1.13 -0.57 10.38
N ALA A 88 -2.14 -0.10 9.64
CA ALA A 88 -3.55 -0.40 9.94
C ALA A 88 -3.89 -1.90 9.87
N GLY A 89 -3.30 -2.64 8.93
CA GLY A 89 -3.48 -4.10 8.80
C GLY A 89 -2.97 -4.89 10.01
N SER A 90 -1.97 -4.39 10.71
CA SER A 90 -1.38 -5.07 11.88
C SER A 90 -2.08 -4.76 13.21
N MET A 91 -3.13 -3.92 13.22
CA MET A 91 -3.93 -3.63 14.42
C MET A 91 -4.55 -4.90 15.02
N VAL A 92 -5.03 -5.77 14.16
CA VAL A 92 -5.68 -7.03 14.59
C VAL A 92 -4.66 -7.98 15.19
N THR A 93 -3.46 -8.04 14.64
CA THR A 93 -2.33 -8.81 15.17
C THR A 93 -1.95 -8.36 16.58
N ALA A 94 -2.03 -7.05 16.86
CA ALA A 94 -1.77 -6.52 18.20
C ALA A 94 -2.78 -7.06 19.24
N MET A 95 -4.03 -7.29 18.86
CA MET A 95 -5.10 -7.72 19.79
C MET A 95 -4.75 -9.03 20.54
N GLU A 96 -4.22 -10.00 19.82
CA GLU A 96 -3.86 -11.30 20.42
C GLU A 96 -2.34 -11.43 20.61
N GLY A 97 -1.54 -10.94 19.67
CA GLY A 97 -0.08 -11.04 19.73
C GLY A 97 0.52 -10.36 20.95
N ASN A 98 0.03 -9.18 21.34
CA ASN A 98 0.50 -8.50 22.54
C ASN A 98 0.12 -9.24 23.81
N LYS A 99 -1.07 -9.87 23.86
CA LYS A 99 -1.47 -10.72 24.98
C LYS A 99 -0.58 -11.96 25.09
N MET A 100 -0.30 -12.61 23.97
CA MET A 100 0.69 -13.70 23.94
C MET A 100 2.05 -13.24 24.46
N ALA A 101 2.51 -12.05 24.07
CA ALA A 101 3.78 -11.49 24.53
C ALA A 101 3.79 -11.23 26.04
N LYS A 102 2.73 -10.64 26.59
CA LYS A 102 2.57 -10.42 28.04
C LYS A 102 2.56 -11.73 28.83
N ASN A 103 2.07 -12.81 28.24
CA ASN A 103 2.05 -14.16 28.83
C ASN A 103 3.34 -14.97 28.51
N GLY A 104 4.44 -14.30 28.09
CA GLY A 104 5.73 -14.94 27.84
C GLY A 104 5.84 -15.68 26.51
N ARG A 105 4.84 -15.60 25.61
CA ARG A 105 4.77 -16.28 24.31
C ARG A 105 5.07 -15.36 23.13
N ALA A 106 5.83 -14.26 23.35
CA ALA A 106 6.21 -13.32 22.31
C ALA A 106 6.89 -13.99 21.11
N GLY A 107 7.80 -14.95 21.39
CA GLY A 107 8.53 -15.66 20.35
C GLY A 107 7.62 -16.53 19.48
N ALA A 108 6.61 -17.19 20.03
CA ALA A 108 5.62 -17.96 19.26
C ALA A 108 4.74 -17.04 18.38
N ALA A 109 4.33 -15.89 18.94
CA ALA A 109 3.56 -14.90 18.16
C ALA A 109 4.35 -14.34 16.97
N LEU A 110 5.62 -13.99 17.18
CA LEU A 110 6.51 -13.52 16.11
C LEU A 110 6.82 -14.62 15.08
N ALA A 111 6.99 -15.86 15.52
CA ALA A 111 7.24 -16.98 14.63
C ALA A 111 6.02 -17.26 13.73
N THR A 112 4.81 -17.33 14.32
CA THR A 112 3.60 -17.56 13.50
C THR A 112 3.32 -16.39 12.56
N ALA A 113 3.60 -15.15 12.96
CA ALA A 113 3.47 -13.98 12.10
C ALA A 113 4.43 -14.07 10.90
N ALA A 114 5.73 -14.25 11.14
CA ALA A 114 6.73 -14.29 10.08
C ALA A 114 6.53 -15.48 9.11
N ILE A 115 6.26 -16.68 9.64
CA ILE A 115 6.03 -17.87 8.80
C ILE A 115 4.71 -17.76 8.04
N GLY A 116 3.65 -17.27 8.69
CA GLY A 116 2.35 -17.05 8.06
C GLY A 116 2.41 -16.02 6.94
N SER A 117 3.13 -14.93 7.15
CA SER A 117 3.40 -13.91 6.12
C SER A 117 4.15 -14.50 4.93
N PHE A 118 5.17 -15.32 5.18
CA PHE A 118 5.92 -16.03 4.13
C PHE A 118 5.04 -17.00 3.33
N VAL A 119 4.24 -17.82 3.99
CA VAL A 119 3.32 -18.77 3.34
C VAL A 119 2.29 -18.02 2.51
N ALA A 120 1.63 -17.04 3.10
CA ALA A 120 0.59 -16.27 2.44
C ALA A 120 1.14 -15.42 1.29
N GLY A 121 2.27 -14.73 1.50
CA GLY A 121 2.95 -13.95 0.46
C GLY A 121 3.39 -14.82 -0.72
N THR A 122 3.90 -16.03 -0.45
CA THR A 122 4.32 -16.96 -1.51
C THR A 122 3.11 -17.47 -2.31
N ILE A 123 2.05 -17.93 -1.65
CA ILE A 123 0.82 -18.37 -2.33
C ILE A 123 0.20 -17.21 -3.12
N ALA A 124 0.11 -16.03 -2.53
CA ALA A 124 -0.41 -14.85 -3.21
C ALA A 124 0.45 -14.45 -4.41
N THR A 125 1.78 -14.58 -4.34
CA THR A 125 2.66 -14.33 -5.49
C THR A 125 2.42 -15.33 -6.61
N VAL A 126 2.19 -16.61 -6.30
CA VAL A 126 1.76 -17.61 -7.30
C VAL A 126 0.44 -17.19 -7.95
N LEU A 127 -0.53 -16.74 -7.15
CA LEU A 127 -1.81 -16.26 -7.69
C LEU A 127 -1.63 -15.00 -8.55
N VAL A 128 -0.77 -14.06 -8.16
CA VAL A 128 -0.42 -12.89 -9.00
C VAL A 128 0.23 -13.35 -10.31
N THR A 129 1.16 -14.28 -10.26
CA THR A 129 1.82 -14.84 -11.46
C THR A 129 0.81 -15.38 -12.47
N VAL A 130 -0.25 -16.05 -11.99
CA VAL A 130 -1.28 -16.64 -12.85
C VAL A 130 -2.34 -15.61 -13.27
N PHE A 131 -2.83 -14.82 -12.33
CA PHE A 131 -3.98 -13.95 -12.60
C PHE A 131 -3.62 -12.61 -13.23
N ALA A 132 -2.44 -12.03 -12.96
CA ALA A 132 -2.10 -10.73 -13.51
C ALA A 132 -2.07 -10.71 -15.06
N PRO A 133 -1.45 -11.68 -15.75
CA PRO A 133 -1.51 -11.73 -17.22
C PRO A 133 -2.93 -11.90 -17.76
N ILE A 134 -3.75 -12.72 -17.10
CA ILE A 134 -5.14 -12.94 -17.49
C ILE A 134 -5.93 -11.63 -17.39
N VAL A 135 -5.79 -10.91 -16.26
CA VAL A 135 -6.46 -9.62 -16.08
C VAL A 135 -5.96 -8.60 -17.10
N ALA A 136 -4.65 -8.56 -17.39
CA ALA A 136 -4.08 -7.68 -18.40
C ALA A 136 -4.68 -7.94 -19.80
N GLU A 137 -4.80 -9.20 -20.20
CA GLU A 137 -5.41 -9.58 -21.48
C GLU A 137 -6.85 -9.10 -21.61
N TYR A 138 -7.66 -9.25 -20.56
CA TYR A 138 -9.02 -8.73 -20.55
C TYR A 138 -9.05 -7.19 -20.50
N ALA A 139 -8.12 -6.56 -19.78
CA ALA A 139 -8.03 -5.12 -19.64
C ALA A 139 -7.70 -4.40 -20.96
N VAL A 140 -6.97 -5.04 -21.89
CA VAL A 140 -6.74 -4.49 -23.25
C VAL A 140 -8.05 -4.25 -24.03
N ARG A 141 -9.12 -4.98 -23.70
CA ARG A 141 -10.43 -4.85 -24.37
C ARG A 141 -11.24 -3.66 -23.85
N LEU A 142 -10.80 -3.04 -22.74
CA LEU A 142 -11.46 -1.86 -22.19
C LEU A 142 -11.17 -0.64 -23.05
N GLY A 143 -12.20 0.13 -23.35
CA GLY A 143 -12.06 1.41 -24.04
C GLY A 143 -12.09 2.61 -23.07
N PRO A 144 -11.97 3.84 -23.59
CA PRO A 144 -12.01 5.05 -22.77
C PRO A 144 -13.21 5.17 -21.82
N PRO A 145 -14.45 4.79 -22.21
CA PRO A 145 -15.58 4.84 -21.29
C PRO A 145 -15.41 3.91 -20.07
N GLU A 146 -14.94 2.69 -20.29
CA GLU A 146 -14.71 1.72 -19.21
C GLU A 146 -13.57 2.17 -18.29
N TYR A 147 -12.47 2.69 -18.85
CA TYR A 147 -11.36 3.22 -18.05
C TYR A 147 -11.79 4.41 -17.21
N PHE A 148 -12.57 5.34 -17.76
CA PHE A 148 -13.12 6.44 -16.97
C PHE A 148 -13.98 5.93 -15.80
N MET A 149 -14.87 4.97 -16.05
CA MET A 149 -15.71 4.40 -15.00
C MET A 149 -14.91 3.61 -13.95
N LEU A 150 -13.83 2.94 -14.34
CA LEU A 150 -12.89 2.31 -13.39
C LEU A 150 -12.21 3.36 -12.49
N MET A 151 -11.82 4.51 -13.03
CA MET A 151 -11.24 5.59 -12.23
C MET A 151 -12.27 6.20 -11.30
N VAL A 152 -13.51 6.40 -11.74
CA VAL A 152 -14.62 6.84 -10.87
C VAL A 152 -14.88 5.82 -9.75
N LEU A 153 -14.81 4.52 -10.06
CA LEU A 153 -14.90 3.46 -9.07
C LEU A 153 -13.76 3.57 -8.04
N ALA A 154 -12.52 3.76 -8.51
CA ALA A 154 -11.37 3.94 -7.64
C ALA A 154 -11.53 5.19 -6.74
N PHE A 155 -11.96 6.32 -7.29
CA PHE A 155 -12.24 7.53 -6.52
C PHE A 155 -13.32 7.32 -5.45
N THR A 156 -14.41 6.63 -5.83
CA THR A 156 -15.52 6.34 -4.92
C THR A 156 -15.09 5.44 -3.78
N THR A 157 -14.36 4.37 -4.09
CA THR A 157 -13.93 3.39 -3.10
C THR A 157 -12.85 3.96 -2.17
N VAL A 158 -11.84 4.65 -2.70
CA VAL A 158 -10.78 5.29 -1.91
C VAL A 158 -11.37 6.34 -0.96
N SER A 159 -12.34 7.14 -1.44
CA SER A 159 -12.99 8.16 -0.61
C SER A 159 -13.89 7.56 0.48
N ALA A 160 -14.54 6.43 0.20
CA ALA A 160 -15.49 5.81 1.12
C ALA A 160 -14.82 4.97 2.22
N VAL A 161 -13.68 4.34 1.91
CA VAL A 161 -13.04 3.35 2.81
C VAL A 161 -11.88 3.94 3.60
N LEU A 162 -11.08 4.82 3.01
CA LEU A 162 -9.85 5.34 3.64
C LEU A 162 -10.08 6.54 4.58
N GLY A 163 -11.32 6.97 4.81
CA GLY A 163 -11.62 8.08 5.70
C GLY A 163 -12.58 7.70 6.84
N ALA A 164 -12.40 8.33 8.00
CA ALA A 164 -13.37 8.27 9.10
C ALA A 164 -14.77 8.80 8.69
N SER A 165 -14.83 9.55 7.59
CA SER A 165 -16.05 10.12 7.00
C SER A 165 -15.88 10.16 5.48
N ALA A 166 -16.90 9.70 4.74
CA ALA A 166 -16.92 9.76 3.28
C ALA A 166 -16.78 11.20 2.75
N LEU A 167 -17.29 12.20 3.49
CA LEU A 167 -17.14 13.61 3.12
C LEU A 167 -15.68 14.05 3.21
N ARG A 168 -14.96 13.67 4.27
CA ARG A 168 -13.54 13.98 4.42
C ARG A 168 -12.69 13.27 3.33
N GLY A 169 -13.00 12.02 3.03
CA GLY A 169 -12.37 11.28 1.94
C GLY A 169 -12.58 11.95 0.58
N LEU A 170 -13.81 12.38 0.30
CA LEU A 170 -14.16 13.08 -0.94
C LEU A 170 -13.48 14.46 -1.02
N THR A 171 -13.44 15.23 0.09
CA THR A 171 -12.72 16.51 0.13
C THR A 171 -11.24 16.31 -0.15
N ALA A 172 -10.61 15.31 0.46
CA ALA A 172 -9.21 14.98 0.21
C ALA A 172 -8.97 14.60 -1.26
N LEU A 173 -9.88 13.82 -1.87
CA LEU A 173 -9.84 13.49 -3.28
C LEU A 173 -9.90 14.74 -4.16
N PHE A 174 -10.82 15.68 -3.88
CA PHE A 174 -10.93 16.93 -4.64
C PHE A 174 -9.69 17.82 -4.50
N ILE A 175 -9.04 17.85 -3.33
CA ILE A 175 -7.74 18.51 -3.17
C ILE A 175 -6.72 17.86 -4.13
N GLY A 176 -6.67 16.53 -4.19
CA GLY A 176 -5.79 15.81 -5.09
C GLY A 176 -6.08 16.07 -6.56
N LEU A 177 -7.35 16.04 -6.96
CA LEU A 177 -7.78 16.38 -8.32
C LEU A 177 -7.35 17.80 -8.71
N ALA A 178 -7.53 18.77 -7.80
CA ALA A 178 -7.10 20.16 -8.03
C ALA A 178 -5.59 20.28 -8.21
N LEU A 179 -4.79 19.57 -7.38
CA LEU A 179 -3.34 19.54 -7.51
C LEU A 179 -2.90 18.89 -8.82
N GLY A 180 -3.56 17.81 -9.27
CA GLY A 180 -3.27 17.14 -10.53
C GLY A 180 -3.61 17.96 -11.79
N LEU A 181 -4.43 19.00 -11.65
CA LEU A 181 -4.77 19.91 -12.76
C LEU A 181 -3.78 21.08 -12.91
N VAL A 182 -2.83 21.25 -11.99
CA VAL A 182 -1.80 22.29 -12.11
C VAL A 182 -0.82 21.92 -13.22
N GLY A 183 -0.49 22.85 -14.10
CA GLY A 183 0.46 22.64 -15.19
C GLY A 183 -0.15 22.87 -16.57
N MET A 184 0.52 22.35 -17.59
CA MET A 184 0.04 22.44 -18.99
C MET A 184 -0.96 21.33 -19.30
N ASP A 185 -2.12 21.69 -19.81
CA ASP A 185 -3.07 20.71 -20.37
C ASP A 185 -2.46 20.08 -21.62
N GLN A 186 -2.24 18.78 -21.58
CA GLN A 186 -1.59 18.05 -22.68
C GLN A 186 -2.41 18.03 -23.99
N LEU A 187 -3.75 18.20 -23.91
CA LEU A 187 -4.63 18.20 -25.07
C LEU A 187 -4.73 19.57 -25.74
N THR A 188 -4.75 20.65 -24.95
CA THR A 188 -4.96 22.02 -25.45
C THR A 188 -3.71 22.89 -25.43
N GLY A 189 -2.66 22.49 -24.70
CA GLY A 189 -1.44 23.31 -24.50
C GLY A 189 -1.67 24.54 -23.62
N VAL A 190 -2.81 24.66 -22.94
CA VAL A 190 -3.14 25.80 -22.08
C VAL A 190 -2.61 25.58 -20.66
N ALA A 191 -1.90 26.55 -20.11
CA ALA A 191 -1.46 26.51 -18.72
C ALA A 191 -2.64 26.69 -17.75
N ARG A 192 -2.73 25.79 -16.76
CA ARG A 192 -3.80 25.76 -15.75
C ARG A 192 -3.21 25.96 -14.35
N TYR A 193 -3.79 26.87 -13.60
CA TYR A 193 -3.48 27.11 -12.18
C TYR A 193 -2.01 27.35 -11.85
N THR A 194 -1.20 27.74 -12.85
CA THR A 194 0.25 28.00 -12.69
C THR A 194 0.54 29.40 -12.12
N GLY A 195 -0.42 30.33 -12.20
CA GLY A 195 -0.23 31.71 -11.77
C GLY A 195 0.92 32.45 -12.46
N GLY A 196 1.39 31.94 -13.61
CA GLY A 196 2.55 32.46 -14.31
C GLY A 196 3.91 32.04 -13.73
N VAL A 197 3.90 31.10 -12.77
CA VAL A 197 5.14 30.56 -12.16
C VAL A 197 5.73 29.51 -13.09
N PRO A 198 6.98 29.68 -13.61
CA PRO A 198 7.58 28.76 -14.57
C PRO A 198 7.73 27.34 -14.03
N GLU A 199 8.06 27.18 -12.75
CA GLU A 199 8.26 25.90 -12.09
C GLU A 199 6.98 25.04 -12.01
N LEU A 200 5.80 25.69 -12.15
CA LEU A 200 4.51 25.02 -12.16
C LEU A 200 4.00 24.66 -13.57
N MET A 201 4.71 25.07 -14.64
CA MET A 201 4.29 24.77 -16.02
C MET A 201 4.33 23.25 -16.31
N ASP A 202 5.31 22.54 -15.78
CA ASP A 202 5.43 21.09 -15.91
C ASP A 202 4.52 20.32 -14.95
N GLY A 203 3.71 21.04 -14.15
CA GLY A 203 2.86 20.45 -13.12
C GLY A 203 3.59 20.21 -11.81
N LEU A 204 2.85 19.64 -10.86
CA LEU A 204 3.37 19.26 -9.56
C LEU A 204 3.90 17.83 -9.61
N GLU A 205 5.13 17.64 -9.13
CA GLU A 205 5.73 16.31 -9.05
C GLU A 205 4.97 15.44 -8.03
N VAL A 206 4.46 14.29 -8.48
CA VAL A 206 3.73 13.33 -7.61
C VAL A 206 4.60 12.90 -6.43
N VAL A 207 5.89 12.67 -6.68
CA VAL A 207 6.86 12.28 -5.66
C VAL A 207 6.96 13.32 -4.56
N LEU A 208 7.07 14.58 -4.91
CA LEU A 208 7.17 15.70 -3.96
C LEU A 208 5.91 15.76 -3.07
N ILE A 209 4.73 15.66 -3.68
CA ILE A 209 3.45 15.68 -2.95
C ILE A 209 3.34 14.46 -2.00
N ALA A 210 3.73 13.28 -2.48
CA ALA A 210 3.73 12.07 -1.65
C ALA A 210 4.70 12.19 -0.47
N VAL A 211 5.94 12.65 -0.71
CA VAL A 211 6.93 12.89 0.36
C VAL A 211 6.43 13.95 1.34
N GLY A 212 5.85 15.05 0.84
CA GLY A 212 5.27 16.11 1.67
C GLY A 212 4.16 15.58 2.59
N LEU A 213 3.19 14.88 2.04
CA LEU A 213 2.03 14.39 2.81
C LEU A 213 2.38 13.23 3.76
N PHE A 214 3.15 12.25 3.29
CA PHE A 214 3.38 11.01 4.06
C PHE A 214 4.65 11.06 4.91
N ALA A 215 5.77 11.65 4.44
CA ALA A 215 6.99 11.70 5.22
C ALA A 215 7.05 12.98 6.08
N VAL A 216 7.04 14.15 5.46
CA VAL A 216 7.17 15.42 6.18
C VAL A 216 5.94 15.67 7.06
N GLY A 217 4.73 15.51 6.52
CA GLY A 217 3.48 15.71 7.25
C GLY A 217 3.33 14.79 8.44
N GLU A 218 3.72 13.51 8.30
CA GLU A 218 3.69 12.54 9.39
C GLU A 218 4.72 12.84 10.47
N ALA A 219 5.97 13.11 10.07
CA ALA A 219 7.03 13.43 11.01
C ALA A 219 6.70 14.70 11.83
N LEU A 220 6.23 15.77 11.17
CA LEU A 220 5.83 17.01 11.84
C LEU A 220 4.62 16.80 12.74
N TYR A 221 3.59 16.05 12.30
CA TYR A 221 2.42 15.76 13.10
C TYR A 221 2.79 15.03 14.39
N ASN A 222 3.63 13.98 14.27
CA ASN A 222 4.04 13.19 15.41
C ASN A 222 4.90 14.00 16.39
N VAL A 223 5.77 14.88 15.90
CA VAL A 223 6.54 15.81 16.76
C VAL A 223 5.64 16.78 17.51
N LEU A 224 4.58 17.28 16.87
CA LEU A 224 3.71 18.32 17.44
C LEU A 224 2.64 17.77 18.39
N TYR A 225 2.13 16.56 18.11
CA TYR A 225 0.91 16.04 18.76
C TYR A 225 1.09 14.69 19.47
N GLU A 226 2.10 13.86 19.11
CA GLU A 226 2.37 12.64 19.87
C GLU A 226 3.06 12.96 21.18
N GLY A 227 2.37 12.70 22.29
CA GLY A 227 2.93 12.81 23.61
C GLY A 227 4.04 11.77 23.87
N LYS A 228 4.88 12.00 24.88
CA LYS A 228 5.89 11.04 25.37
C LYS A 228 5.18 9.86 26.07
N THR A 229 4.60 8.96 25.33
CA THR A 229 4.11 7.69 25.89
C THR A 229 5.32 6.77 26.08
N ALA A 230 5.63 6.47 27.33
CA ALA A 230 6.58 5.41 27.64
C ALA A 230 5.92 4.06 27.32
N GLU A 231 6.26 3.51 26.16
CA GLU A 231 5.78 2.19 25.75
C GLU A 231 6.56 1.12 26.51
N THR A 232 5.83 0.27 27.22
CA THR A 232 6.45 -0.85 27.96
C THR A 232 6.71 -1.98 26.99
N GLN A 233 7.98 -2.17 26.63
CA GLN A 233 8.39 -3.24 25.73
C GLN A 233 8.30 -4.60 26.45
N ASN A 234 7.56 -5.55 25.89
CA ASN A 234 7.52 -6.93 26.34
C ASN A 234 8.85 -7.62 26.02
N LYS A 235 9.30 -8.49 26.94
CA LYS A 235 10.53 -9.24 26.74
C LYS A 235 10.39 -10.26 25.61
N LEU A 236 11.39 -10.30 24.73
CA LEU A 236 11.47 -11.31 23.69
C LEU A 236 11.75 -12.68 24.31
N SER A 237 10.82 -13.62 24.15
CA SER A 237 11.03 -15.03 24.47
C SER A 237 11.71 -15.77 23.31
N LYS A 238 12.08 -17.03 23.51
CA LYS A 238 12.68 -17.85 22.46
C LYS A 238 11.71 -17.96 21.25
N VAL A 239 12.21 -17.62 20.08
CA VAL A 239 11.41 -17.57 18.83
C VAL A 239 11.25 -18.99 18.29
N HIS A 240 10.21 -19.67 18.70
CA HIS A 240 9.83 -21.00 18.21
C HIS A 240 8.35 -21.25 18.49
N MET A 241 7.79 -22.20 17.78
CA MET A 241 6.43 -22.68 17.94
C MET A 241 6.44 -24.15 18.37
N THR A 242 5.55 -24.51 19.28
CA THR A 242 5.28 -25.89 19.66
C THR A 242 4.56 -26.64 18.55
N LYS A 243 4.55 -27.98 18.60
CA LYS A 243 3.81 -28.81 17.62
C LYS A 243 2.32 -28.49 17.59
N GLU A 244 1.74 -28.14 18.72
CA GLU A 244 0.34 -27.73 18.84
C GLU A 244 0.09 -26.38 18.14
N GLU A 245 0.95 -25.41 18.39
CA GLU A 245 0.89 -24.10 17.75
C GLU A 245 1.02 -24.18 16.23
N TRP A 246 1.88 -25.07 15.73
CA TRP A 246 1.96 -25.36 14.27
C TRP A 246 0.67 -25.91 13.71
N LYS A 247 0.06 -26.92 14.36
CA LYS A 247 -1.22 -27.52 13.92
C LYS A 247 -2.35 -26.48 13.91
N ARG A 248 -2.33 -25.52 14.82
CA ARG A 248 -3.31 -24.45 14.91
C ARG A 248 -3.09 -23.36 13.86
N SER A 249 -1.82 -23.01 13.59
CA SER A 249 -1.46 -21.91 12.68
C SER A 249 -1.63 -22.28 11.20
N ILE A 250 -1.23 -23.47 10.76
CA ILE A 250 -1.25 -23.87 9.33
C ILE A 250 -2.65 -23.70 8.70
N PRO A 251 -3.75 -24.22 9.28
CA PRO A 251 -5.07 -24.01 8.69
C PRO A 251 -5.50 -22.56 8.68
N ALA A 252 -5.10 -21.76 9.70
CA ALA A 252 -5.38 -20.35 9.77
C ALA A 252 -4.66 -19.58 8.66
N TRP A 253 -3.38 -19.84 8.42
CA TRP A 253 -2.62 -19.23 7.33
C TRP A 253 -3.27 -19.48 5.98
N LEU A 254 -3.64 -20.73 5.68
CA LEU A 254 -4.22 -21.11 4.38
C LEU A 254 -5.59 -20.43 4.18
N ARG A 255 -6.50 -20.52 5.15
CA ARG A 255 -7.82 -19.86 5.04
C ARG A 255 -7.68 -18.37 4.85
N ALA A 256 -6.85 -17.75 5.67
CA ALA A 256 -6.65 -16.31 5.65
C ALA A 256 -6.00 -15.81 4.37
N THR A 257 -5.11 -16.59 3.76
CA THR A 257 -4.53 -16.28 2.44
C THR A 257 -5.63 -16.12 1.39
N PHE A 258 -6.57 -17.06 1.32
CA PHE A 258 -7.70 -17.00 0.37
C PHE A 258 -8.78 -15.99 0.77
N ILE A 259 -8.87 -15.60 2.04
CA ILE A 259 -9.70 -14.46 2.46
C ILE A 259 -9.05 -13.15 2.03
N GLY A 260 -7.73 -12.98 2.23
CA GLY A 260 -7.02 -11.75 1.96
C GLY A 260 -6.89 -11.41 0.48
N PHE A 261 -6.56 -12.40 -0.34
CA PHE A 261 -6.22 -12.20 -1.75
C PHE A 261 -7.28 -11.41 -2.55
N PRO A 262 -8.59 -11.76 -2.52
CA PRO A 262 -9.59 -11.01 -3.27
C PRO A 262 -9.70 -9.54 -2.84
N PHE A 263 -9.54 -9.23 -1.56
CA PHE A 263 -9.64 -7.85 -1.07
C PHE A 263 -8.51 -6.96 -1.57
N GLY A 264 -7.31 -7.52 -1.75
CA GLY A 264 -6.20 -6.77 -2.34
C GLY A 264 -6.44 -6.35 -3.79
N THR A 265 -7.25 -7.10 -4.53
CA THR A 265 -7.58 -6.79 -5.94
C THR A 265 -8.70 -5.75 -6.08
N ILE A 266 -9.44 -5.47 -5.00
CA ILE A 266 -10.55 -4.51 -5.03
C ILE A 266 -10.03 -3.12 -4.65
N PRO A 267 -10.33 -2.06 -5.43
CA PRO A 267 -9.99 -0.70 -5.06
C PRO A 267 -10.50 -0.36 -3.65
N ALA A 268 -9.63 0.20 -2.82
CA ALA A 268 -9.88 0.49 -1.40
C ALA A 268 -10.20 -0.73 -0.51
N GLY A 269 -9.98 -1.95 -0.99
CA GLY A 269 -10.07 -3.15 -0.15
C GLY A 269 -9.02 -3.19 0.95
N GLY A 270 -7.84 -2.67 0.66
CA GLY A 270 -6.71 -2.61 1.59
C GLY A 270 -6.40 -3.94 2.26
N SER A 271 -5.63 -3.90 3.33
CA SER A 271 -5.38 -5.09 4.17
C SER A 271 -6.22 -5.10 5.45
N GLU A 272 -6.86 -4.00 5.80
CA GLU A 272 -7.59 -3.82 7.06
C GLU A 272 -8.83 -4.73 7.13
N ILE A 273 -9.69 -4.65 6.12
CA ILE A 273 -10.93 -5.45 6.09
C ILE A 273 -10.65 -6.95 6.16
N PRO A 274 -9.77 -7.52 5.33
CA PRO A 274 -9.52 -8.96 5.36
C PRO A 274 -8.84 -9.43 6.65
N THR A 275 -8.03 -8.59 7.32
CA THR A 275 -7.44 -8.96 8.62
C THR A 275 -8.51 -9.11 9.71
N PHE A 276 -9.46 -8.16 9.79
CA PHE A 276 -10.60 -8.28 10.71
C PHE A 276 -11.52 -9.47 10.36
N LEU A 277 -11.79 -9.68 9.07
CA LEU A 277 -12.60 -10.81 8.63
C LEU A 277 -11.93 -12.15 8.95
N SER A 278 -10.61 -12.24 8.73
CA SER A 278 -9.84 -13.41 9.11
C SER A 278 -9.87 -13.65 10.61
N TYR A 279 -9.67 -12.62 11.44
CA TYR A 279 -9.76 -12.72 12.89
C TYR A 279 -11.13 -13.26 13.36
N ALA A 280 -12.20 -12.68 12.82
CA ALA A 280 -13.56 -13.11 13.16
C ALA A 280 -13.80 -14.57 12.75
N THR A 281 -13.28 -14.98 11.60
CA THR A 281 -13.36 -16.35 11.09
C THR A 281 -12.58 -17.31 12.00
N GLU A 282 -11.34 -16.98 12.34
CA GLU A 282 -10.52 -17.82 13.21
C GLU A 282 -11.11 -17.94 14.61
N LYS A 283 -11.60 -16.84 15.19
CA LYS A 283 -12.30 -16.86 16.48
C LYS A 283 -13.53 -17.75 16.47
N LYS A 284 -14.30 -17.77 15.36
CA LYS A 284 -15.49 -18.61 15.21
C LYS A 284 -15.13 -20.09 15.08
N LEU A 285 -14.07 -20.41 14.34
CA LEU A 285 -13.67 -21.78 14.00
C LEU A 285 -12.76 -22.43 15.04
N SER A 286 -12.03 -21.63 15.81
CA SER A 286 -11.12 -22.15 16.83
C SER A 286 -11.84 -22.99 17.89
N LYS A 287 -11.16 -24.04 18.34
CA LYS A 287 -11.55 -24.84 19.51
C LYS A 287 -11.14 -24.20 20.84
N HIS A 288 -10.25 -23.19 20.79
CA HIS A 288 -9.68 -22.48 21.94
C HIS A 288 -10.24 -21.05 22.02
N LYS A 289 -11.56 -20.91 21.98
CA LYS A 289 -12.22 -19.60 21.97
C LYS A 289 -11.95 -18.76 23.21
N GLU A 290 -11.68 -19.42 24.31
CA GLU A 290 -11.35 -18.82 25.61
C GLU A 290 -10.02 -18.08 25.62
N GLU A 291 -9.09 -18.42 24.73
CA GLU A 291 -7.80 -17.71 24.61
C GLU A 291 -7.97 -16.33 23.94
N PHE A 292 -8.99 -16.20 23.04
CA PHE A 292 -9.24 -14.95 22.34
C PHE A 292 -9.67 -13.84 23.28
N GLY A 293 -8.93 -12.75 23.27
CA GLY A 293 -9.20 -11.61 24.12
C GLY A 293 -8.67 -11.74 25.57
N THR A 294 -8.13 -12.90 25.96
CA THR A 294 -7.63 -13.19 27.32
C THR A 294 -6.12 -13.44 27.35
N THR A 295 -5.68 -14.66 27.11
CA THR A 295 -4.25 -15.06 27.13
C THR A 295 -3.56 -14.86 25.79
N GLY A 296 -4.31 -14.65 24.70
CA GLY A 296 -3.83 -14.51 23.35
C GLY A 296 -3.86 -15.82 22.58
N ALA A 297 -4.75 -15.89 21.58
CA ALA A 297 -4.91 -17.04 20.70
C ALA A 297 -3.96 -16.95 19.51
N ILE A 298 -3.22 -18.02 19.21
CA ILE A 298 -2.25 -18.01 18.11
C ILE A 298 -2.92 -17.89 16.74
N GLU A 299 -4.12 -18.45 16.56
CA GLU A 299 -4.91 -18.31 15.34
C GLU A 299 -5.29 -16.84 15.08
N GLY A 300 -5.49 -16.07 16.15
CA GLY A 300 -5.80 -14.64 16.10
C GLY A 300 -4.58 -13.76 15.74
N VAL A 301 -3.39 -14.35 15.65
CA VAL A 301 -2.19 -13.75 15.04
C VAL A 301 -1.97 -14.34 13.65
N ALA A 302 -1.99 -15.66 13.52
CA ALA A 302 -1.71 -16.40 12.29
C ALA A 302 -2.63 -15.97 11.13
N GLY A 303 -3.94 -15.95 11.37
CA GLY A 303 -4.92 -15.59 10.35
C GLY A 303 -4.77 -14.16 9.84
N PRO A 304 -4.85 -13.14 10.70
CA PRO A 304 -4.72 -11.74 10.28
C PRO A 304 -3.42 -11.44 9.55
N GLU A 305 -2.27 -11.96 10.00
CA GLU A 305 -1.00 -11.76 9.32
C GLU A 305 -0.95 -12.37 7.92
N ALA A 306 -1.49 -13.57 7.76
CA ALA A 306 -1.60 -14.21 6.46
C ALA A 306 -2.56 -13.43 5.53
N ALA A 307 -3.71 -12.98 6.03
CA ALA A 307 -4.66 -12.17 5.26
C ALA A 307 -4.04 -10.83 4.83
N ASN A 308 -3.29 -10.17 5.73
CA ASN A 308 -2.58 -8.93 5.47
C ASN A 308 -1.61 -9.09 4.30
N ASN A 309 -0.67 -10.04 4.39
CA ASN A 309 0.36 -10.23 3.38
C ASN A 309 -0.21 -10.72 2.04
N SER A 310 -1.25 -11.54 2.08
CA SER A 310 -1.95 -11.97 0.87
C SER A 310 -2.66 -10.81 0.16
N ALA A 311 -3.37 -9.96 0.90
CA ALA A 311 -4.05 -8.80 0.35
C ALA A 311 -3.05 -7.81 -0.29
N ILE A 312 -1.94 -7.53 0.40
CA ILE A 312 -0.91 -6.62 -0.09
C ILE A 312 -0.28 -7.13 -1.38
N THR A 313 0.05 -8.41 -1.45
CA THR A 313 0.58 -9.02 -2.67
C THR A 313 -0.41 -8.88 -3.83
N ALA A 314 -1.69 -9.10 -3.57
CA ALA A 314 -2.75 -8.99 -4.57
C ALA A 314 -2.98 -7.57 -5.09
N THR A 315 -2.57 -6.51 -4.35
CA THR A 315 -2.66 -5.11 -4.82
C THR A 315 -1.86 -4.85 -6.09
N LEU A 316 -0.86 -5.68 -6.37
CA LEU A 316 -0.07 -5.57 -7.60
C LEU A 316 -0.86 -5.92 -8.87
N ILE A 317 -1.92 -6.72 -8.77
CA ILE A 317 -2.74 -7.04 -9.95
C ILE A 317 -3.37 -5.76 -10.51
N PRO A 318 -4.28 -5.06 -9.81
CA PRO A 318 -4.88 -3.84 -10.36
C PRO A 318 -3.85 -2.73 -10.59
N LEU A 319 -2.80 -2.64 -9.80
CA LEU A 319 -1.74 -1.67 -10.00
C LEU A 319 -1.05 -1.87 -11.36
N LEU A 320 -0.60 -3.08 -11.67
CA LEU A 320 0.17 -3.37 -12.89
C LEU A 320 -0.73 -3.47 -14.14
N THR A 321 -1.94 -4.04 -13.99
CA THR A 321 -2.81 -4.33 -15.14
C THR A 321 -3.75 -3.20 -15.52
N LEU A 322 -4.16 -2.37 -14.56
CA LEU A 322 -5.13 -1.29 -14.75
C LEU A 322 -4.58 0.10 -14.41
N GLY A 323 -3.40 0.17 -13.77
CA GLY A 323 -2.87 1.43 -13.24
C GLY A 323 -3.70 1.99 -12.08
N ILE A 324 -4.41 1.14 -11.34
CA ILE A 324 -5.30 1.54 -10.26
C ILE A 324 -4.70 1.09 -8.91
N PRO A 325 -4.34 2.04 -8.04
CA PRO A 325 -3.84 1.70 -6.72
C PRO A 325 -4.99 1.32 -5.78
N THR A 326 -4.81 0.26 -5.01
CA THR A 326 -5.79 -0.23 -4.03
C THR A 326 -5.39 0.04 -2.59
N SER A 327 -4.20 0.60 -2.36
CA SER A 327 -3.69 0.99 -1.04
C SER A 327 -2.85 2.27 -1.14
N ASN A 328 -2.58 2.89 0.02
CA ASN A 328 -1.74 4.11 0.10
C ASN A 328 -0.35 3.87 -0.51
N THR A 329 0.28 2.75 -0.18
CA THR A 329 1.61 2.40 -0.71
C THR A 329 1.56 2.11 -2.21
N ALA A 330 0.51 1.42 -2.69
CA ALA A 330 0.31 1.19 -4.12
C ALA A 330 0.14 2.51 -4.90
N ALA A 331 -0.49 3.54 -4.29
CA ALA A 331 -0.59 4.87 -4.90
C ALA A 331 0.78 5.53 -5.08
N ILE A 332 1.66 5.41 -4.08
CA ILE A 332 3.02 5.96 -4.19
C ILE A 332 3.86 5.15 -5.19
N LEU A 333 3.69 3.82 -5.23
CA LEU A 333 4.33 2.98 -6.24
C LEU A 333 3.88 3.34 -7.66
N LEU A 334 2.60 3.68 -7.85
CA LEU A 334 2.11 4.18 -9.13
C LEU A 334 2.83 5.47 -9.53
N GLY A 335 3.01 6.40 -8.58
CA GLY A 335 3.82 7.59 -8.78
C GLY A 335 5.27 7.28 -9.10
N ALA A 336 5.86 6.25 -8.47
CA ALA A 336 7.20 5.79 -8.78
C ALA A 336 7.33 5.31 -10.24
N PHE A 337 6.40 4.49 -10.73
CA PHE A 337 6.36 4.08 -12.14
C PHE A 337 6.30 5.30 -13.07
N GLN A 338 5.42 6.26 -12.79
CA GLN A 338 5.26 7.45 -13.62
C GLN A 338 6.53 8.32 -13.64
N ASN A 339 7.25 8.41 -12.52
CA ASN A 339 8.51 9.14 -12.44
C ASN A 339 9.60 8.56 -13.35
N TYR A 340 9.52 7.26 -13.68
CA TYR A 340 10.36 6.61 -14.68
C TYR A 340 9.78 6.65 -16.09
N GLY A 341 8.70 7.41 -16.34
CA GLY A 341 8.01 7.44 -17.61
C GLY A 341 7.30 6.13 -17.96
N ILE A 342 7.11 5.24 -16.99
CA ILE A 342 6.43 3.97 -17.16
C ILE A 342 4.98 4.13 -16.68
N GLN A 343 4.03 3.83 -17.55
CA GLN A 343 2.62 3.91 -17.24
C GLN A 343 2.07 2.51 -16.97
N PRO A 344 1.73 2.17 -15.73
CA PRO A 344 1.03 0.93 -15.42
C PRO A 344 -0.33 0.86 -16.12
N GLY A 345 -0.67 -0.33 -16.59
CA GLY A 345 -1.86 -0.58 -17.38
C GLY A 345 -1.69 -1.86 -18.20
N PRO A 346 -2.68 -2.26 -19.01
CA PRO A 346 -2.66 -3.56 -19.70
C PRO A 346 -1.49 -3.70 -20.67
N GLN A 347 -1.05 -2.61 -21.30
CA GLN A 347 0.09 -2.63 -22.23
C GLN A 347 1.44 -2.81 -21.52
N LEU A 348 1.51 -2.62 -20.21
CA LEU A 348 2.74 -2.75 -19.43
C LEU A 348 3.36 -4.15 -19.56
N PHE A 349 2.51 -5.18 -19.66
CA PHE A 349 2.94 -6.57 -19.80
C PHE A 349 3.60 -6.86 -21.15
N ASP A 350 3.33 -6.04 -22.18
CA ASP A 350 3.95 -6.14 -23.51
C ASP A 350 5.13 -5.19 -23.66
N THR A 351 4.97 -3.92 -23.25
CA THR A 351 5.97 -2.86 -23.45
C THR A 351 7.14 -2.96 -22.49
N ASN A 352 6.91 -3.41 -21.25
CA ASN A 352 7.90 -3.53 -20.19
C ASN A 352 7.87 -4.92 -19.52
N ALA A 353 7.67 -5.98 -20.33
CA ALA A 353 7.53 -7.35 -19.85
C ALA A 353 8.68 -7.76 -18.91
N ASN A 354 9.93 -7.45 -19.25
CA ASN A 354 11.09 -7.80 -18.43
C ASN A 354 11.01 -7.18 -17.01
N LEU A 355 10.61 -5.91 -16.91
CA LEU A 355 10.44 -5.23 -15.61
C LEU A 355 9.33 -5.89 -14.79
N VAL A 356 8.15 -6.15 -15.41
CA VAL A 356 7.00 -6.75 -14.72
C VAL A 356 7.36 -8.14 -14.18
N TRP A 357 7.96 -8.98 -15.02
CA TRP A 357 8.31 -10.33 -14.61
C TRP A 357 9.48 -10.39 -13.63
N ALA A 358 10.44 -9.46 -13.75
CA ALA A 358 11.49 -9.30 -12.74
C ALA A 358 10.93 -8.85 -11.39
N LEU A 359 9.96 -7.93 -11.40
CA LEU A 359 9.25 -7.50 -10.20
C LEU A 359 8.51 -8.68 -9.55
N ILE A 360 7.71 -9.45 -10.32
CA ILE A 360 7.00 -10.63 -9.80
C ILE A 360 7.99 -11.66 -9.25
N ALA A 361 9.08 -11.95 -9.97
CA ALA A 361 10.11 -12.88 -9.51
C ALA A 361 10.79 -12.40 -8.22
N SER A 362 11.01 -11.08 -8.09
CA SER A 362 11.61 -10.48 -6.90
C SER A 362 10.76 -10.67 -5.64
N LEU A 363 9.44 -10.83 -5.76
CA LEU A 363 8.57 -11.10 -4.61
C LEU A 363 8.83 -12.47 -4.01
N TYR A 364 9.10 -13.50 -4.82
CA TYR A 364 9.51 -14.81 -4.30
C TYR A 364 10.84 -14.72 -3.56
N ILE A 365 11.81 -14.05 -4.18
CA ILE A 365 13.15 -13.85 -3.58
C ILE A 365 13.03 -13.03 -2.29
N GLY A 366 12.27 -11.93 -2.33
CA GLY A 366 12.02 -11.03 -1.21
C GLY A 366 11.33 -11.76 -0.04
N ASN A 367 10.34 -12.62 -0.30
CA ASN A 367 9.70 -13.41 0.75
C ASN A 367 10.69 -14.31 1.50
N VAL A 368 11.62 -14.97 0.79
CA VAL A 368 12.68 -15.76 1.43
C VAL A 368 13.61 -14.87 2.25
N MET A 369 14.05 -13.74 1.70
CA MET A 369 14.88 -12.77 2.41
C MET A 369 14.19 -12.27 3.69
N LEU A 370 12.90 -11.95 3.60
CA LEU A 370 12.10 -11.44 4.72
C LEU A 370 11.89 -12.49 5.82
N LEU A 371 11.71 -13.76 5.44
CA LEU A 371 11.65 -14.84 6.44
C LEU A 371 12.97 -14.93 7.21
N ILE A 372 14.11 -14.85 6.52
CA ILE A 372 15.44 -14.87 7.14
C ILE A 372 15.65 -13.62 8.02
N LEU A 373 15.25 -12.45 7.54
CA LEU A 373 15.40 -11.20 8.31
C LEU A 373 14.51 -11.19 9.56
N ASN A 374 13.27 -11.68 9.47
CA ASN A 374 12.28 -11.51 10.53
C ASN A 374 12.16 -12.70 11.50
N LEU A 375 12.74 -13.87 11.19
CA LEU A 375 12.68 -15.01 12.09
C LEU A 375 13.98 -15.14 12.90
N PRO A 376 15.17 -15.46 12.32
CA PRO A 376 16.40 -15.58 13.10
C PRO A 376 16.97 -14.21 13.54
N LEU A 377 16.74 -13.14 12.78
CA LEU A 377 17.31 -11.82 13.07
C LEU A 377 16.36 -10.88 13.83
N VAL A 378 15.21 -11.36 14.28
CA VAL A 378 14.23 -10.53 15.02
C VAL A 378 14.83 -9.80 16.22
N GLY A 379 15.80 -10.40 16.91
CA GLY A 379 16.50 -9.77 18.01
C GLY A 379 17.28 -8.50 17.63
N LEU A 380 17.70 -8.38 16.36
CA LEU A 380 18.33 -7.17 15.83
C LEU A 380 17.28 -6.03 15.72
N TRP A 381 16.12 -6.34 15.15
CA TRP A 381 15.04 -5.38 14.98
C TRP A 381 14.48 -4.86 16.29
N VAL A 382 14.37 -5.71 17.29
CA VAL A 382 13.94 -5.32 18.64
C VAL A 382 14.86 -4.25 19.26
N LYS A 383 16.15 -4.19 18.86
CA LYS A 383 17.06 -3.13 19.31
C LYS A 383 16.71 -1.77 18.70
N LEU A 384 16.13 -1.74 17.49
CA LEU A 384 15.71 -0.49 16.83
C LEU A 384 14.58 0.20 17.60
N LEU A 385 13.75 -0.55 18.34
CA LEU A 385 12.69 0.01 19.19
C LEU A 385 13.23 0.93 20.29
N LYS A 386 14.54 0.92 20.55
CA LYS A 386 15.21 1.80 21.54
C LYS A 386 15.62 3.15 20.95
N ILE A 387 15.49 3.37 19.64
CA ILE A 387 15.82 4.65 18.99
C ILE A 387 14.83 5.72 19.48
N PRO A 388 15.33 6.85 20.01
CA PRO A 388 14.44 7.93 20.45
C PRO A 388 13.64 8.50 19.26
N LYS A 389 12.31 8.63 19.41
CA LYS A 389 11.40 9.16 18.39
C LYS A 389 11.88 10.51 17.79
N PRO A 390 12.42 11.50 18.57
CA PRO A 390 12.89 12.76 17.96
C PRO A 390 14.03 12.58 16.95
N GLN A 391 14.96 11.65 17.20
CA GLN A 391 16.06 11.37 16.27
C GLN A 391 15.54 10.73 14.98
N LEU A 392 14.53 9.87 15.10
CA LEU A 392 13.89 9.23 13.99
C LEU A 392 13.19 10.27 13.06
N TYR A 393 12.37 11.16 13.64
CA TYR A 393 11.66 12.18 12.87
C TYR A 393 12.64 13.20 12.27
N ALA A 394 13.71 13.57 12.97
CA ALA A 394 14.76 14.42 12.41
C ALA A 394 15.42 13.75 11.18
N GLY A 395 15.72 12.46 11.26
CA GLY A 395 16.24 11.67 10.14
C GLY A 395 15.30 11.70 8.94
N ILE A 396 13.99 11.47 9.15
CA ILE A 396 12.98 11.51 8.08
C ILE A 396 12.98 12.87 7.38
N LEU A 397 12.96 13.97 8.14
CA LEU A 397 12.95 15.32 7.58
C LEU A 397 14.22 15.61 6.77
N ILE A 398 15.39 15.19 7.26
CA ILE A 398 16.67 15.34 6.53
C ILE A 398 16.62 14.57 5.23
N PHE A 399 16.26 13.28 5.26
CA PHE A 399 16.21 12.46 4.05
C PHE A 399 15.18 12.97 3.03
N ALA A 400 14.00 13.39 3.49
CA ALA A 400 12.98 13.98 2.63
C ALA A 400 13.47 15.26 1.95
N THR A 401 14.13 16.14 2.71
CA THR A 401 14.66 17.42 2.20
C THR A 401 15.77 17.20 1.18
N VAL A 402 16.78 16.39 1.55
CA VAL A 402 17.92 16.09 0.67
C VAL A 402 17.46 15.33 -0.57
N GLY A 403 16.54 14.37 -0.40
CA GLY A 403 15.99 13.60 -1.49
C GLY A 403 15.27 14.46 -2.52
N VAL A 404 14.31 15.28 -2.10
CA VAL A 404 13.55 16.17 -3.00
C VAL A 404 14.46 17.20 -3.66
N TYR A 405 15.38 17.82 -2.91
CA TYR A 405 16.36 18.74 -3.51
C TYR A 405 17.22 18.06 -4.55
N GLY A 406 17.64 16.81 -4.32
CA GLY A 406 18.46 16.03 -5.24
C GLY A 406 17.78 15.70 -6.58
N MET A 407 16.45 15.74 -6.67
CA MET A 407 15.70 15.47 -7.91
C MET A 407 15.88 16.58 -8.95
N ARG A 408 15.62 17.83 -8.58
CA ARG A 408 15.55 18.97 -9.50
C ARG A 408 16.46 20.15 -9.10
N GLN A 409 17.11 20.07 -7.96
CA GLN A 409 17.96 21.12 -7.36
C GLN A 409 17.23 22.48 -7.24
N SER A 410 15.93 22.43 -6.98
CA SER A 410 15.02 23.57 -6.92
C SER A 410 14.71 23.96 -5.46
N ALA A 411 14.98 25.21 -5.10
CA ALA A 411 14.58 25.76 -3.81
C ALA A 411 13.04 25.92 -3.73
N PHE A 412 12.38 26.14 -4.86
CA PHE A 412 10.93 26.19 -4.95
C PHE A 412 10.30 24.86 -4.52
N ASP A 413 10.87 23.74 -4.94
CA ASP A 413 10.40 22.40 -4.58
C ASP A 413 10.50 22.15 -3.06
N LEU A 414 11.50 22.73 -2.38
CA LEU A 414 11.60 22.64 -0.93
C LEU A 414 10.51 23.44 -0.23
N VAL A 415 10.20 24.65 -0.71
CA VAL A 415 9.08 25.45 -0.17
C VAL A 415 7.77 24.71 -0.35
N LEU A 416 7.57 24.12 -1.53
CA LEU A 416 6.38 23.34 -1.84
C LEU A 416 6.32 22.06 -0.97
N LEU A 417 7.44 21.35 -0.78
CA LEU A 417 7.53 20.17 0.07
C LEU A 417 7.04 20.45 1.49
N TYR A 418 7.54 21.50 2.11
CA TYR A 418 7.15 21.87 3.47
C TYR A 418 5.73 22.45 3.53
N GLY A 419 5.29 23.17 2.50
CA GLY A 419 3.91 23.63 2.37
C GLY A 419 2.92 22.46 2.31
N ILE A 420 3.22 21.46 1.51
CA ILE A 420 2.44 20.21 1.45
C ILE A 420 2.57 19.40 2.74
N GLY A 421 3.74 19.41 3.38
CA GLY A 421 3.93 18.80 4.70
C GLY A 421 3.03 19.43 5.76
N LEU A 422 2.91 20.75 5.79
CA LEU A 422 1.98 21.46 6.69
C LEU A 422 0.52 21.14 6.35
N LEU A 423 0.16 21.05 5.07
CA LEU A 423 -1.17 20.56 4.65
C LEU A 423 -1.41 19.15 5.21
N GLY A 424 -0.42 18.26 5.15
CA GLY A 424 -0.49 16.91 5.73
C GLY A 424 -0.72 16.92 7.24
N VAL A 425 -0.07 17.83 7.98
CA VAL A 425 -0.30 18.03 9.43
C VAL A 425 -1.75 18.46 9.68
N VAL A 426 -2.24 19.46 8.94
CA VAL A 426 -3.62 19.95 9.07
C VAL A 426 -4.62 18.84 8.76
N MET A 427 -4.42 18.12 7.67
CA MET A 427 -5.28 17.00 7.29
C MET A 427 -5.36 15.96 8.41
N ARG A 428 -4.22 15.51 8.97
CA ARG A 428 -4.18 14.54 10.08
C ARG A 428 -4.84 15.10 11.34
N ARG A 429 -4.62 16.37 11.65
CA ARG A 429 -5.22 17.03 12.83
C ARG A 429 -6.74 17.02 12.81
N PHE A 430 -7.33 17.08 11.62
CA PHE A 430 -8.78 17.09 11.43
C PHE A 430 -9.32 15.76 10.87
N ASP A 431 -8.55 14.68 10.96
CA ASP A 431 -8.90 13.32 10.49
C ASP A 431 -9.26 13.24 9.00
N PHE A 432 -8.62 14.06 8.16
CA PHE A 432 -8.70 13.90 6.71
C PHE A 432 -7.67 12.87 6.23
N PRO A 433 -8.07 11.89 5.42
CA PRO A 433 -7.13 10.91 4.87
C PRO A 433 -6.22 11.56 3.82
N THR A 434 -4.92 11.27 3.86
CA THR A 434 -3.95 11.83 2.91
C THR A 434 -3.86 11.04 1.59
N ALA A 435 -4.16 9.75 1.61
CA ALA A 435 -4.08 8.91 0.42
C ALA A 435 -5.00 9.32 -0.74
N PRO A 436 -6.26 9.71 -0.52
CA PRO A 436 -7.12 10.19 -1.60
C PRO A 436 -6.55 11.39 -2.35
N VAL A 437 -5.73 12.22 -1.69
CA VAL A 437 -5.04 13.36 -2.35
C VAL A 437 -4.09 12.84 -3.43
N VAL A 438 -3.23 11.87 -3.08
CA VAL A 438 -2.27 11.30 -4.03
C VAL A 438 -2.98 10.56 -5.16
N VAL A 439 -4.01 9.77 -4.82
CA VAL A 439 -4.81 9.06 -5.83
C VAL A 439 -5.51 10.05 -6.77
N GLY A 440 -6.12 11.10 -6.24
CA GLY A 440 -6.76 12.15 -7.05
C GLY A 440 -5.78 12.88 -7.96
N MET A 441 -4.60 13.18 -7.45
CA MET A 441 -3.55 13.84 -8.22
C MET A 441 -3.04 12.97 -9.39
N ILE A 442 -2.84 11.66 -9.15
CA ILE A 442 -2.31 10.74 -10.17
C ILE A 442 -3.38 10.37 -11.19
N LEU A 443 -4.56 9.95 -10.71
CA LEU A 443 -5.62 9.45 -11.58
C LEU A 443 -6.49 10.56 -12.17
N GLY A 444 -6.46 11.78 -11.61
CA GLY A 444 -7.26 12.91 -12.09
C GLY A 444 -7.02 13.27 -13.55
N PRO A 445 -5.77 13.58 -13.94
CA PRO A 445 -5.43 13.84 -15.34
C PRO A 445 -5.76 12.67 -16.29
N LEU A 446 -5.54 11.44 -15.84
CA LEU A 446 -5.87 10.24 -16.60
C LEU A 446 -7.40 10.09 -16.79
N ALA A 447 -8.17 10.33 -15.71
CA ALA A 447 -9.63 10.29 -15.77
C ALA A 447 -10.19 11.37 -16.70
N GLU A 448 -9.64 12.59 -16.65
CA GLU A 448 -10.00 13.66 -17.57
C GLU A 448 -9.73 13.28 -19.03
N ALA A 449 -8.53 12.74 -19.30
CA ALA A 449 -8.18 12.30 -20.67
C ALA A 449 -9.12 11.20 -21.17
N GLN A 450 -9.42 10.19 -20.34
CA GLN A 450 -10.32 9.10 -20.72
C GLN A 450 -11.78 9.60 -20.88
N MET A 451 -12.23 10.52 -20.05
CA MET A 451 -13.55 11.15 -20.19
C MET A 451 -13.66 11.91 -21.53
N ARG A 452 -12.66 12.72 -21.87
CA ARG A 452 -12.64 13.48 -23.12
C ARG A 452 -12.60 12.55 -24.34
N ASN A 453 -11.77 11.49 -24.28
CA ASN A 453 -11.72 10.47 -25.34
C ASN A 453 -13.06 9.73 -25.49
N ALA A 454 -13.69 9.36 -24.38
CA ALA A 454 -15.01 8.73 -24.39
C ALA A 454 -16.08 9.63 -25.03
N LEU A 455 -16.11 10.91 -24.65
CA LEU A 455 -17.03 11.89 -25.22
C LEU A 455 -16.74 12.15 -26.70
N SER A 456 -15.47 12.14 -27.12
CA SER A 456 -15.12 12.24 -28.55
C SER A 456 -15.68 11.08 -29.37
N ILE A 457 -15.57 9.84 -28.84
CA ILE A 457 -16.15 8.63 -29.45
C ILE A 457 -17.68 8.71 -29.48
N GLY A 458 -18.29 9.25 -28.42
CA GLY A 458 -19.74 9.42 -28.31
C GLY A 458 -20.30 10.70 -28.98
N GLU A 459 -19.52 11.37 -29.82
CA GLU A 459 -19.93 12.62 -30.51
C GLU A 459 -20.47 13.70 -29.54
N GLY A 460 -19.85 13.79 -28.36
CA GLY A 460 -20.24 14.70 -27.28
C GLY A 460 -21.42 14.22 -26.41
N LYS A 461 -21.94 13.02 -26.66
CA LYS A 461 -23.08 12.46 -25.92
C LYS A 461 -22.63 11.69 -24.69
N TRP A 462 -23.18 12.01 -23.52
CA TRP A 462 -22.95 11.28 -22.30
C TRP A 462 -23.56 9.86 -22.27
N SER A 463 -24.48 9.56 -23.23
CA SER A 463 -25.08 8.24 -23.35
C SER A 463 -24.06 7.14 -23.64
N ILE A 464 -22.86 7.48 -24.14
CA ILE A 464 -21.77 6.52 -24.41
C ILE A 464 -21.43 5.66 -23.18
N PHE A 465 -21.54 6.21 -21.97
CA PHE A 465 -21.28 5.48 -20.74
C PHE A 465 -22.38 4.47 -20.39
N LEU A 466 -23.59 4.65 -20.94
CA LEU A 466 -24.75 3.76 -20.75
C LEU A 466 -24.87 2.71 -21.86
N GLU A 467 -24.36 3.02 -23.04
CA GLU A 467 -24.45 2.18 -24.24
C GLU A 467 -23.44 1.01 -24.18
N ARG A 468 -22.38 1.15 -23.41
CA ARG A 468 -21.36 0.12 -23.27
C ARG A 468 -21.62 -0.77 -22.05
N PRO A 469 -21.81 -2.10 -22.21
CA PRO A 469 -22.26 -2.98 -21.14
C PRO A 469 -21.33 -2.99 -19.90
N LEU A 470 -20.00 -2.97 -20.14
CA LEU A 470 -19.02 -2.95 -19.03
C LEU A 470 -19.03 -1.61 -18.29
N SER A 471 -19.12 -0.49 -19.01
CA SER A 471 -19.23 0.85 -18.42
C SER A 471 -20.51 0.97 -17.57
N LEU A 472 -21.64 0.49 -18.09
CA LEU A 472 -22.91 0.44 -17.36
C LEU A 472 -22.81 -0.46 -16.11
N GLY A 473 -22.19 -1.63 -16.24
CA GLY A 473 -21.95 -2.53 -15.09
C GLY A 473 -21.13 -1.87 -13.98
N LEU A 474 -20.03 -1.18 -14.34
CA LEU A 474 -19.21 -0.42 -13.40
C LEU A 474 -20.02 0.70 -12.73
N MET A 475 -20.85 1.42 -13.47
CA MET A 475 -21.72 2.46 -12.92
C MET A 475 -22.70 1.89 -11.90
N VAL A 476 -23.31 0.74 -12.18
CA VAL A 476 -24.19 0.05 -11.22
C VAL A 476 -23.42 -0.32 -9.94
N VAL A 477 -22.19 -0.85 -10.07
CA VAL A 477 -21.33 -1.16 -8.91
C VAL A 477 -21.04 0.10 -8.09
N ILE A 478 -20.70 1.22 -8.74
CA ILE A 478 -20.46 2.51 -8.06
C ILE A 478 -21.70 2.94 -7.27
N LEU A 479 -22.87 2.89 -7.89
CA LEU A 479 -24.15 3.25 -7.25
C LEU A 479 -24.43 2.34 -6.04
N LEU A 480 -24.20 1.04 -6.16
CA LEU A 480 -24.35 0.11 -5.02
C LEU A 480 -23.42 0.45 -3.86
N ILE A 481 -22.14 0.75 -4.12
CA ILE A 481 -21.17 1.16 -3.10
C ILE A 481 -21.63 2.44 -2.37
N LEU A 482 -22.25 3.39 -3.08
CA LEU A 482 -22.72 4.64 -2.48
C LEU A 482 -24.04 4.51 -1.72
N ILE A 483 -24.95 3.65 -2.18
CA ILE A 483 -26.33 3.58 -1.69
C ILE A 483 -26.49 2.56 -0.58
N VAL A 484 -25.93 1.35 -0.75
CA VAL A 484 -26.15 0.22 0.19
C VAL A 484 -25.72 0.57 1.64
N PRO A 485 -24.55 1.18 1.90
CA PRO A 485 -24.17 1.52 3.26
C PRO A 485 -25.11 2.54 3.92
N ARG A 486 -25.68 3.45 3.14
CA ARG A 486 -26.65 4.46 3.62
C ARG A 486 -27.98 3.80 4.03
N ILE A 487 -28.49 2.89 3.22
CA ILE A 487 -29.72 2.14 3.52
C ILE A 487 -29.52 1.28 4.78
N LEU A 488 -28.39 0.60 4.90
CA LEU A 488 -28.09 -0.25 6.06
C LEU A 488 -27.95 0.56 7.36
N ARG A 489 -27.36 1.77 7.30
CA ARG A 489 -27.28 2.67 8.46
C ARG A 489 -28.66 3.19 8.85
N ALA A 490 -29.45 3.68 7.90
CA ALA A 490 -30.81 4.16 8.16
C ALA A 490 -31.71 3.08 8.81
N ARG A 491 -31.57 1.81 8.39
CA ARG A 491 -32.29 0.68 9.01
C ARG A 491 -31.82 0.36 10.43
N ARG A 492 -30.54 0.60 10.76
CA ARG A 492 -30.01 0.40 12.12
C ARG A 492 -30.42 1.50 13.10
N GLU A 493 -30.66 2.70 12.61
CA GLU A 493 -31.13 3.84 13.40
C GLU A 493 -32.66 3.82 13.60
N SER A 494 -33.39 3.02 12.80
CA SER A 494 -34.85 2.84 12.92
C SER A 494 -35.28 1.61 13.73
N ASN A 495 -34.35 0.74 14.10
CA ASN A 495 -34.51 -0.39 15.01
C ASN A 495 -33.79 -0.14 16.34
#